data_42bcf0e26de6bc0dc415e582aa62483b
#
_entry.id   42bcf0e26de6bc0dc415e582aa62483b
#
_cell.length_a   1.000
_cell.length_b   1.000
_cell.length_c   1.000
_cell.angle_alpha   90.00
_cell.angle_beta   90.00
_cell.angle_gamma   90.00
#
_symmetry.space_group_name_H-M   'P 1'
#
loop_
_entity.id
_entity.type
_entity.pdbx_description
1 polymer ?
#
loop_
_entity_poly.entity_id
_entity_poly.type
_entity_poly.pdbx_seq_one_letter_code
_entity_poly.pdbx_strand_id
1 'polypeptide(L)'
;MRTMFVMLSILMLAVAQQNESLKYVQYDTDLIPQSVYKARRDSVMNMIGQDAVAVFYAGPERMRNADVDYIYRQADNFFYLTGFTEPNALLILVPKGITVKINDSTTQTVNEVLFVQNRNPLAESWTGRRYGTEGAMKLLGMQAALTNDKFKTTFMRTLFSGIKYLYAQPVTSDVTGELRELVQPIQSFVDNVKVHNSKIELRDPNAMVHTMRIVKSSEEITMLRKATEISVVAHNQAMMSVEPGMYEYELQGLYQYLFQRQGSEFYGYPCINGAGENSVILHYNTNRKKINNGDIVLSDCAAEYRDWARSKPS
;
A
#
# COMPACT_ATOMS: atom_id res chain seq x y z
N MET A 1 3.63 -18.97 -46.00
CA MET A 1 4.00 -17.55 -45.71
C MET A 1 2.80 -16.70 -45.26
N ARG A 2 1.62 -16.70 -45.95
CA ARG A 2 0.47 -15.87 -45.53
C ARG A 2 -0.07 -16.19 -44.12
N THR A 3 -0.15 -17.46 -43.72
CA THR A 3 -0.61 -17.86 -42.37
C THR A 3 0.33 -17.44 -41.22
N MET A 4 1.64 -17.42 -41.48
CA MET A 4 2.64 -16.97 -40.47
C MET A 4 2.59 -15.46 -40.26
N PHE A 5 2.29 -14.67 -41.29
CA PHE A 5 2.12 -13.21 -41.18
C PHE A 5 0.86 -12.83 -40.40
N VAL A 6 -0.26 -13.58 -40.60
CA VAL A 6 -1.50 -13.37 -39.87
C VAL A 6 -1.34 -13.70 -38.38
N MET A 7 -0.66 -14.80 -38.05
CA MET A 7 -0.34 -15.12 -36.62
C MET A 7 0.56 -14.10 -35.97
N LEU A 8 1.56 -13.57 -36.68
CA LEU A 8 2.47 -12.55 -36.15
C LEU A 8 1.74 -11.21 -35.93
N SER A 9 0.82 -10.83 -36.82
CA SER A 9 0.03 -9.61 -36.66
C SER A 9 -1.02 -9.73 -35.57
N ILE A 10 -1.63 -10.90 -35.36
CA ILE A 10 -2.54 -11.14 -34.23
C ILE A 10 -1.77 -11.12 -32.90
N LEU A 11 -0.57 -11.68 -32.85
CA LEU A 11 0.30 -11.64 -31.66
C LEU A 11 0.73 -10.21 -31.33
N MET A 12 1.12 -9.41 -32.34
CA MET A 12 1.48 -8.00 -32.14
C MET A 12 0.28 -7.14 -31.70
N LEU A 13 -0.91 -7.37 -32.22
CA LEU A 13 -2.13 -6.71 -31.78
C LEU A 13 -2.50 -7.09 -30.33
N ALA A 14 -2.37 -8.36 -29.96
CA ALA A 14 -2.62 -8.81 -28.60
C ALA A 14 -1.60 -8.21 -27.60
N VAL A 15 -0.31 -8.12 -27.96
CA VAL A 15 0.71 -7.48 -27.14
C VAL A 15 0.50 -5.96 -27.03
N ALA A 16 0.09 -5.30 -28.12
CA ALA A 16 -0.25 -3.87 -28.12
C ALA A 16 -1.47 -3.60 -27.24
N GLN A 17 -2.50 -4.43 -27.31
CA GLN A 17 -3.72 -4.32 -26.51
C GLN A 17 -3.47 -4.60 -25.02
N GLN A 18 -2.55 -5.53 -24.67
CA GLN A 18 -2.10 -5.77 -23.30
C GLN A 18 -1.31 -4.59 -22.73
N ASN A 19 -0.40 -3.98 -23.51
CA ASN A 19 0.34 -2.79 -23.06
C ASN A 19 -0.59 -1.59 -22.87
N GLU A 20 -1.63 -1.42 -23.67
CA GLU A 20 -2.64 -0.38 -23.47
C GLU A 20 -3.47 -0.61 -22.20
N SER A 21 -3.77 -1.86 -21.82
CA SER A 21 -4.54 -2.14 -20.61
C SER A 21 -3.81 -1.76 -19.31
N LEU A 22 -2.49 -1.87 -19.28
CA LEU A 22 -1.66 -1.48 -18.12
C LEU A 22 -1.41 0.03 -18.04
N LYS A 23 -1.49 0.76 -19.15
CA LYS A 23 -1.33 2.22 -19.21
C LYS A 23 -2.31 2.98 -18.32
N TYR A 24 -3.46 2.41 -18.02
CA TYR A 24 -4.52 3.01 -17.21
C TYR A 24 -4.57 2.48 -15.77
N VAL A 25 -3.55 1.77 -15.31
CA VAL A 25 -3.40 1.32 -13.93
C VAL A 25 -2.50 2.26 -13.15
N GLN A 26 -1.53 2.88 -13.85
CA GLN A 26 -0.55 3.75 -13.25
C GLN A 26 -0.39 5.01 -14.10
N TYR A 27 -0.83 6.15 -13.56
CA TYR A 27 -0.79 7.44 -14.25
C TYR A 27 0.44 8.28 -13.86
N ASP A 28 0.99 8.01 -12.71
CA ASP A 28 2.07 8.79 -12.13
C ASP A 28 3.43 8.39 -12.70
N THR A 29 4.29 9.38 -12.90
CA THR A 29 5.62 9.21 -13.53
C THR A 29 6.78 9.40 -12.55
N ASP A 30 6.50 9.89 -11.34
CA ASP A 30 7.48 10.21 -10.30
C ASP A 30 7.49 9.21 -9.15
N LEU A 31 7.22 7.96 -9.46
CA LEU A 31 7.18 6.86 -8.49
C LEU A 31 8.58 6.44 -8.06
N ILE A 32 8.66 5.87 -6.85
CA ILE A 32 9.88 5.20 -6.38
C ILE A 32 10.21 4.04 -7.34
N PRO A 33 11.47 3.92 -7.80
CA PRO A 33 11.86 2.86 -8.72
C PRO A 33 11.62 1.45 -8.17
N GLN A 34 11.21 0.52 -9.03
CA GLN A 34 10.97 -0.89 -8.68
C GLN A 34 12.18 -1.54 -7.97
N SER A 35 13.40 -1.17 -8.37
CA SER A 35 14.64 -1.65 -7.76
C SER A 35 14.77 -1.32 -6.28
N VAL A 36 14.21 -0.21 -5.83
CA VAL A 36 14.20 0.18 -4.40
C VAL A 36 13.31 -0.74 -3.60
N TYR A 37 12.09 -1.01 -4.07
CA TYR A 37 11.20 -1.99 -3.43
C TYR A 37 11.81 -3.39 -3.41
N LYS A 38 12.45 -3.80 -4.52
CA LYS A 38 13.15 -5.07 -4.59
C LYS A 38 14.29 -5.16 -3.56
N ALA A 39 15.12 -4.14 -3.44
CA ALA A 39 16.20 -4.08 -2.46
C ALA A 39 15.69 -4.17 -1.01
N ARG A 40 14.53 -3.57 -0.71
CA ARG A 40 13.88 -3.68 0.60
C ARG A 40 13.44 -5.11 0.90
N ARG A 41 12.80 -5.79 -0.06
CA ARG A 41 12.41 -7.20 0.07
C ARG A 41 13.63 -8.11 0.22
N ASP A 42 14.70 -7.87 -0.54
CA ASP A 42 15.97 -8.59 -0.40
C ASP A 42 16.59 -8.40 1.00
N SER A 43 16.52 -7.18 1.54
CA SER A 43 16.99 -6.90 2.89
C SER A 43 16.21 -7.69 3.96
N VAL A 44 14.89 -7.76 3.83
CA VAL A 44 14.05 -8.60 4.71
C VAL A 44 14.45 -10.06 4.59
N MET A 45 14.59 -10.57 3.35
CA MET A 45 14.97 -11.97 3.11
C MET A 45 16.35 -12.32 3.70
N ASN A 46 17.30 -11.39 3.62
CA ASN A 46 18.62 -11.58 4.23
C ASN A 46 18.55 -11.61 5.77
N MET A 47 17.70 -10.79 6.38
CA MET A 47 17.52 -10.76 7.84
C MET A 47 16.84 -12.02 8.39
N ILE A 48 15.84 -12.55 7.69
CA ILE A 48 15.09 -13.72 8.18
C ILE A 48 15.83 -15.04 7.94
N GLY A 49 16.70 -15.13 6.92
CA GLY A 49 17.52 -16.30 6.60
C GLY A 49 16.76 -17.42 5.89
N GLN A 50 17.51 -18.48 5.52
CA GLN A 50 17.04 -19.54 4.60
C GLN A 50 15.95 -20.46 5.20
N ASP A 51 15.90 -20.59 6.51
CA ASP A 51 14.94 -21.49 7.21
C ASP A 51 13.61 -20.79 7.56
N ALA A 52 13.36 -19.62 6.97
CA ALA A 52 12.21 -18.78 7.29
C ALA A 52 11.30 -18.48 6.09
N VAL A 53 10.08 -18.11 6.43
CA VAL A 53 9.10 -17.48 5.52
C VAL A 53 8.58 -16.23 6.19
N ALA A 54 8.44 -15.14 5.45
CA ALA A 54 7.76 -13.93 5.91
C ALA A 54 6.50 -13.67 5.09
N VAL A 55 5.45 -13.27 5.79
CA VAL A 55 4.13 -13.00 5.22
C VAL A 55 3.68 -11.61 5.65
N PHE A 56 3.34 -10.80 4.66
CA PHE A 56 2.75 -9.47 4.83
C PHE A 56 1.43 -9.41 4.07
N TYR A 57 0.45 -8.70 4.59
CA TYR A 57 -0.83 -8.52 3.91
C TYR A 57 -1.16 -7.02 3.76
N ALA A 58 -1.98 -6.73 2.76
CA ALA A 58 -2.48 -5.40 2.45
C ALA A 58 -3.28 -4.80 3.60
N GLY A 59 -3.45 -3.50 3.60
CA GLY A 59 -4.35 -2.81 4.52
C GLY A 59 -5.80 -3.27 4.34
N PRO A 60 -6.63 -3.26 5.38
CA PRO A 60 -8.04 -3.57 5.26
C PRO A 60 -8.81 -2.43 4.60
N GLU A 61 -9.79 -2.78 3.77
CA GLU A 61 -10.85 -1.84 3.37
C GLU A 61 -11.73 -1.55 4.60
N ARG A 62 -12.16 -0.30 4.75
CA ARG A 62 -12.96 0.14 5.90
C ARG A 62 -14.25 0.75 5.45
N MET A 63 -15.35 0.13 5.83
CA MET A 63 -16.68 0.65 5.60
C MET A 63 -16.93 1.89 6.47
N ARG A 64 -17.41 2.95 5.84
CA ARG A 64 -17.86 4.18 6.53
C ARG A 64 -19.31 4.06 6.96
N ASN A 65 -20.18 3.69 6.02
CA ASN A 65 -21.61 3.56 6.26
C ASN A 65 -22.29 2.78 5.12
N ALA A 66 -23.04 1.74 5.43
CA ALA A 66 -23.76 0.89 4.48
C ALA A 66 -22.86 0.40 3.31
N ASP A 67 -23.07 0.93 2.12
CA ASP A 67 -22.34 0.63 0.89
C ASP A 67 -21.26 1.68 0.55
N VAL A 68 -20.91 2.54 1.49
CA VAL A 68 -19.91 3.60 1.32
C VAL A 68 -18.68 3.28 2.15
N ASP A 69 -17.54 3.15 1.47
CA ASP A 69 -16.26 2.93 2.11
C ASP A 69 -15.51 4.23 2.38
N TYR A 70 -14.57 4.20 3.32
CA TYR A 70 -13.52 5.20 3.39
C TYR A 70 -12.58 5.06 2.19
N ILE A 71 -11.96 6.18 1.79
CA ILE A 71 -10.88 6.12 0.77
C ILE A 71 -9.84 5.11 1.25
N TYR A 72 -9.54 4.13 0.38
CA TYR A 72 -8.59 3.08 0.69
C TYR A 72 -7.19 3.66 0.86
N ARG A 73 -6.50 3.22 1.90
CA ARG A 73 -5.09 3.51 2.12
C ARG A 73 -4.35 2.23 2.48
N GLN A 74 -3.26 1.98 1.76
CA GLN A 74 -2.47 0.78 1.95
C GLN A 74 -1.79 0.73 3.32
N ALA A 75 -1.53 -0.47 3.85
CA ALA A 75 -0.72 -0.66 5.04
C ALA A 75 0.72 -0.21 4.77
N ASP A 76 1.27 0.66 5.63
CA ASP A 76 2.56 1.32 5.45
C ASP A 76 3.70 0.32 5.15
N ASN A 77 3.80 -0.78 5.90
CA ASN A 77 4.87 -1.76 5.72
C ASN A 77 4.68 -2.58 4.43
N PHE A 78 3.43 -2.86 4.06
CA PHE A 78 3.14 -3.55 2.80
C PHE A 78 3.50 -2.67 1.60
N PHE A 79 3.08 -1.40 1.61
CA PHE A 79 3.45 -0.43 0.58
C PHE A 79 4.97 -0.23 0.50
N TYR A 80 5.64 -0.07 1.64
CA TYR A 80 7.10 0.08 1.72
C TYR A 80 7.86 -1.05 1.04
N LEU A 81 7.33 -2.27 1.09
CA LEU A 81 7.95 -3.46 0.49
C LEU A 81 7.54 -3.69 -0.96
N THR A 82 6.37 -3.22 -1.40
CA THR A 82 5.79 -3.61 -2.69
C THR A 82 5.54 -2.46 -3.66
N GLY A 83 5.23 -1.27 -3.16
CA GLY A 83 4.64 -0.19 -3.96
C GLY A 83 3.22 -0.49 -4.47
N PHE A 84 2.59 -1.55 -3.98
CA PHE A 84 1.26 -1.98 -4.41
C PHE A 84 0.17 -1.22 -3.67
N THR A 85 -0.79 -0.64 -4.39
CA THR A 85 -1.79 0.29 -3.86
C THR A 85 -3.20 -0.29 -3.74
N GLU A 86 -3.42 -1.52 -4.23
CA GLU A 86 -4.74 -2.14 -4.19
C GLU A 86 -4.95 -2.94 -2.89
N PRO A 87 -6.20 -3.11 -2.43
CA PRO A 87 -6.54 -3.97 -1.31
C PRO A 87 -6.40 -5.46 -1.63
N ASN A 88 -6.70 -6.30 -0.65
CA ASN A 88 -6.87 -7.75 -0.79
C ASN A 88 -5.65 -8.45 -1.43
N ALA A 89 -4.45 -8.14 -0.93
CA ALA A 89 -3.20 -8.69 -1.42
C ALA A 89 -2.35 -9.27 -0.30
N LEU A 90 -1.47 -10.21 -0.67
CA LEU A 90 -0.57 -10.91 0.24
C LEU A 90 0.82 -11.04 -0.39
N LEU A 91 1.85 -10.55 0.30
CA LEU A 91 3.26 -10.74 -0.08
C LEU A 91 3.85 -11.88 0.74
N ILE A 92 4.50 -12.81 0.06
CA ILE A 92 5.27 -13.90 0.67
C ILE A 92 6.72 -13.81 0.24
N LEU A 93 7.62 -13.85 1.22
CA LEU A 93 9.06 -13.87 1.03
C LEU A 93 9.61 -15.22 1.50
N VAL A 94 10.33 -15.93 0.62
CA VAL A 94 10.86 -17.27 0.84
C VAL A 94 12.34 -17.31 0.45
N PRO A 95 13.28 -16.99 1.34
CA PRO A 95 14.71 -16.89 1.00
C PRO A 95 15.29 -18.12 0.31
N LYS A 96 14.88 -19.32 0.73
CA LYS A 96 15.32 -20.58 0.10
C LYS A 96 14.76 -20.82 -1.31
N GLY A 97 13.82 -19.96 -1.73
CA GLY A 97 13.09 -20.12 -2.98
C GLY A 97 11.92 -21.09 -2.89
N ILE A 98 10.94 -20.85 -3.76
CA ILE A 98 9.78 -21.72 -3.96
C ILE A 98 9.48 -21.84 -5.46
N THR A 99 9.14 -23.04 -5.91
CA THR A 99 8.76 -23.29 -7.30
C THR A 99 7.29 -22.97 -7.50
N VAL A 100 7.01 -22.05 -8.40
CA VAL A 100 5.66 -21.58 -8.74
C VAL A 100 5.33 -21.81 -10.20
N LYS A 101 4.08 -22.13 -10.48
CA LYS A 101 3.53 -22.19 -11.82
C LYS A 101 2.95 -20.81 -12.16
N ILE A 102 3.65 -20.02 -12.99
CA ILE A 102 3.23 -18.67 -13.39
C ILE A 102 2.05 -18.74 -14.38
N ASN A 103 2.13 -19.68 -15.32
CA ASN A 103 1.08 -19.96 -16.30
C ASN A 103 1.12 -21.46 -16.67
N ASP A 104 0.28 -21.90 -17.61
CA ASP A 104 0.18 -23.33 -17.95
C ASP A 104 1.48 -23.96 -18.47
N SER A 105 2.35 -23.17 -19.05
CA SER A 105 3.61 -23.65 -19.67
C SER A 105 4.86 -23.25 -18.91
N THR A 106 4.77 -22.36 -17.91
CA THR A 106 5.94 -21.77 -17.26
C THR A 106 5.95 -22.03 -15.75
N THR A 107 6.97 -22.74 -15.30
CA THR A 107 7.28 -22.95 -13.88
C THR A 107 8.61 -22.28 -13.58
N GLN A 108 8.70 -21.54 -12.47
CA GLN A 108 9.88 -20.79 -12.08
C GLN A 108 10.14 -20.94 -10.58
N THR A 109 11.41 -21.00 -10.18
CA THR A 109 11.81 -20.86 -8.76
C THR A 109 12.03 -19.39 -8.45
N VAL A 110 11.32 -18.87 -7.45
CA VAL A 110 11.32 -17.47 -7.02
C VAL A 110 11.47 -17.36 -5.51
N ASN A 111 11.92 -16.20 -5.04
CA ASN A 111 12.08 -15.93 -3.61
C ASN A 111 10.94 -15.06 -3.05
N GLU A 112 10.09 -14.54 -3.92
CA GLU A 112 8.96 -13.70 -3.57
C GLU A 112 7.75 -13.97 -4.46
N VAL A 113 6.56 -13.92 -3.87
CA VAL A 113 5.29 -14.05 -4.58
C VAL A 113 4.32 -13.03 -4.03
N LEU A 114 3.72 -12.25 -4.92
CA LEU A 114 2.61 -11.36 -4.58
C LEU A 114 1.29 -12.01 -5.03
N PHE A 115 0.39 -12.23 -4.09
CA PHE A 115 -0.98 -12.64 -4.37
C PHE A 115 -1.85 -11.41 -4.51
N VAL A 116 -2.62 -11.34 -5.58
CA VAL A 116 -3.43 -10.18 -5.95
C VAL A 116 -4.82 -10.61 -6.39
N GLN A 117 -5.75 -9.67 -6.38
CA GLN A 117 -7.08 -9.88 -6.93
C GLN A 117 -6.99 -10.22 -8.42
N ASN A 118 -7.88 -11.11 -8.86
CA ASN A 118 -8.00 -11.42 -10.28
C ASN A 118 -8.55 -10.20 -11.04
N ARG A 119 -8.08 -9.99 -12.25
CA ARG A 119 -8.68 -9.02 -13.16
C ARG A 119 -10.05 -9.53 -13.59
N ASN A 120 -11.07 -8.73 -13.37
CA ASN A 120 -12.43 -9.03 -13.74
C ASN A 120 -13.06 -7.76 -14.34
N PRO A 121 -13.37 -7.73 -15.65
CA PRO A 121 -13.92 -6.55 -16.32
C PRO A 121 -15.20 -6.01 -15.66
N LEU A 122 -16.05 -6.89 -15.12
CA LEU A 122 -17.27 -6.48 -14.43
C LEU A 122 -16.96 -5.79 -13.11
N ALA A 123 -16.07 -6.35 -12.29
CA ALA A 123 -15.62 -5.70 -11.05
C ALA A 123 -14.85 -4.40 -11.34
N GLU A 124 -13.99 -4.41 -12.36
CA GLU A 124 -13.20 -3.23 -12.77
C GLU A 124 -14.07 -2.09 -13.33
N SER A 125 -15.28 -2.38 -13.80
CA SER A 125 -16.24 -1.33 -14.19
C SER A 125 -16.83 -0.57 -13.00
N TRP A 126 -16.74 -1.12 -11.78
CA TRP A 126 -17.19 -0.51 -10.53
C TRP A 126 -16.07 0.13 -9.75
N THR A 127 -14.93 -0.56 -9.61
CA THR A 127 -13.84 -0.16 -8.69
C THR A 127 -12.61 0.39 -9.40
N GLY A 128 -12.62 0.46 -10.73
CA GLY A 128 -11.46 0.85 -11.52
C GLY A 128 -10.60 -0.34 -11.93
N ARG A 129 -9.61 -0.07 -12.79
CA ARG A 129 -8.71 -1.09 -13.32
C ARG A 129 -7.75 -1.59 -12.26
N ARG A 130 -7.42 -2.88 -12.32
CA ARG A 130 -6.52 -3.55 -11.38
C ARG A 130 -5.19 -3.91 -12.04
N TYR A 131 -4.12 -3.97 -11.24
CA TYR A 131 -2.81 -4.47 -11.68
C TYR A 131 -2.91 -5.91 -12.21
N GLY A 132 -3.61 -6.76 -11.49
CA GLY A 132 -3.57 -8.20 -11.71
C GLY A 132 -2.16 -8.76 -11.62
N THR A 133 -1.98 -10.02 -12.01
CA THR A 133 -0.68 -10.69 -11.95
C THR A 133 0.34 -10.08 -12.91
N GLU A 134 -0.08 -9.70 -14.11
CA GLU A 134 0.79 -9.12 -15.13
C GLU A 134 1.30 -7.73 -14.71
N GLY A 135 0.41 -6.85 -14.22
CA GLY A 135 0.79 -5.52 -13.74
C GLY A 135 1.72 -5.60 -12.54
N ALA A 136 1.47 -6.50 -11.59
CA ALA A 136 2.34 -6.71 -10.44
C ALA A 136 3.77 -7.10 -10.86
N MET A 137 3.93 -7.95 -11.86
CA MET A 137 5.25 -8.32 -12.37
C MET A 137 5.90 -7.20 -13.19
N LYS A 138 5.17 -6.56 -14.11
CA LYS A 138 5.72 -5.57 -15.04
C LYS A 138 5.91 -4.19 -14.42
N LEU A 139 4.94 -3.71 -13.62
CA LEU A 139 4.94 -2.35 -13.07
C LEU A 139 5.56 -2.27 -11.68
N LEU A 140 5.53 -3.36 -10.89
CA LEU A 140 6.10 -3.38 -9.54
C LEU A 140 7.37 -4.24 -9.42
N GLY A 141 7.79 -4.89 -10.50
CA GLY A 141 9.02 -5.69 -10.53
C GLY A 141 8.99 -6.93 -9.64
N MET A 142 7.79 -7.51 -9.41
CA MET A 142 7.67 -8.76 -8.66
C MET A 142 8.21 -9.93 -9.47
N GLN A 143 8.96 -10.85 -8.83
CA GLN A 143 9.45 -12.06 -9.49
C GLN A 143 8.30 -12.98 -9.94
N ALA A 144 7.27 -13.07 -9.10
CA ALA A 144 6.04 -13.78 -9.41
C ALA A 144 4.83 -13.08 -8.81
N ALA A 145 3.71 -13.11 -9.52
CA ALA A 145 2.42 -12.74 -9.00
C ALA A 145 1.38 -13.79 -9.36
N LEU A 146 0.51 -14.12 -8.44
CA LEU A 146 -0.55 -15.10 -8.59
C LEU A 146 -1.88 -14.52 -8.11
N THR A 147 -2.98 -15.09 -8.57
CA THR A 147 -4.31 -14.70 -8.07
C THR A 147 -4.58 -15.28 -6.68
N ASN A 148 -5.36 -14.58 -5.87
CA ASN A 148 -5.62 -14.91 -4.46
C ASN A 148 -6.16 -16.34 -4.26
N ASP A 149 -6.97 -16.88 -5.19
CA ASP A 149 -7.48 -18.24 -5.15
C ASP A 149 -6.36 -19.30 -5.14
N LYS A 150 -5.20 -19.01 -5.74
CA LYS A 150 -4.04 -19.91 -5.78
C LYS A 150 -3.36 -20.05 -4.43
N PHE A 151 -3.46 -19.04 -3.56
CA PHE A 151 -2.86 -19.11 -2.23
C PHE A 151 -3.40 -20.28 -1.42
N LYS A 152 -4.72 -20.34 -1.25
CA LYS A 152 -5.37 -21.37 -0.44
C LYS A 152 -5.22 -22.79 -1.02
N THR A 153 -5.33 -22.91 -2.34
CA THR A 153 -5.39 -24.21 -3.01
C THR A 153 -4.02 -24.84 -3.25
N THR A 154 -3.00 -24.03 -3.52
CA THR A 154 -1.72 -24.52 -4.06
C THR A 154 -0.56 -24.31 -3.08
N PHE A 155 -0.59 -23.25 -2.28
CA PHE A 155 0.62 -22.79 -1.58
C PHE A 155 0.72 -23.17 -0.11
N MET A 156 -0.39 -23.24 0.62
CA MET A 156 -0.37 -23.42 2.08
C MET A 156 0.46 -24.62 2.55
N ARG A 157 0.31 -25.76 1.90
CA ARG A 157 1.03 -26.99 2.33
C ARG A 157 2.52 -26.94 1.99
N THR A 158 2.86 -26.40 0.83
CA THR A 158 4.26 -26.36 0.34
C THR A 158 5.05 -25.27 1.03
N LEU A 159 4.42 -24.12 1.27
CA LEU A 159 5.07 -22.93 1.79
C LEU A 159 5.64 -23.13 3.20
N PHE A 160 4.86 -23.74 4.08
CA PHE A 160 5.22 -23.89 5.49
C PHE A 160 5.89 -25.24 5.82
N SER A 161 6.22 -26.02 4.81
CA SER A 161 6.94 -27.28 5.00
C SER A 161 8.44 -27.05 5.22
N GLY A 162 8.95 -27.59 6.34
CA GLY A 162 10.39 -27.60 6.64
C GLY A 162 10.99 -26.24 6.99
N ILE A 163 10.20 -25.27 7.43
CA ILE A 163 10.67 -24.00 7.99
C ILE A 163 10.90 -24.12 9.50
N LYS A 164 11.79 -23.28 10.02
CA LYS A 164 12.01 -23.10 11.47
C LYS A 164 11.34 -21.83 11.99
N TYR A 165 11.25 -20.81 11.16
CA TYR A 165 10.74 -19.49 11.53
C TYR A 165 9.62 -19.07 10.59
N LEU A 166 8.50 -18.65 11.16
CA LEU A 166 7.41 -18.01 10.46
C LEU A 166 7.27 -16.57 10.95
N TYR A 167 7.55 -15.62 10.08
CA TYR A 167 7.30 -14.21 10.29
C TYR A 167 5.92 -13.88 9.73
N ALA A 168 4.93 -13.69 10.58
CA ALA A 168 3.56 -13.39 10.17
C ALA A 168 2.98 -12.24 11.00
N GLN A 169 2.40 -11.26 10.30
CA GLN A 169 1.65 -10.18 10.96
C GLN A 169 0.46 -10.76 11.72
N PRO A 170 0.18 -10.27 12.94
CA PRO A 170 -1.08 -10.58 13.62
C PRO A 170 -2.27 -10.08 12.79
N VAL A 171 -3.29 -10.93 12.64
CA VAL A 171 -4.53 -10.52 11.97
C VAL A 171 -5.40 -9.78 12.97
N THR A 172 -5.62 -8.50 12.72
CA THR A 172 -6.40 -7.62 13.59
C THR A 172 -7.90 -7.73 13.33
N SER A 173 -8.73 -7.25 14.24
CA SER A 173 -10.20 -7.38 14.17
C SER A 173 -10.83 -6.55 13.04
N ASP A 174 -10.14 -5.53 12.56
CA ASP A 174 -10.58 -4.69 11.44
C ASP A 174 -10.30 -5.30 10.05
N VAL A 175 -9.60 -6.43 10.00
CA VAL A 175 -9.44 -7.22 8.77
C VAL A 175 -10.73 -7.99 8.51
N THR A 176 -11.45 -7.61 7.47
CA THR A 176 -12.78 -8.17 7.09
C THR A 176 -12.82 -8.53 5.60
N GLY A 177 -13.95 -9.02 5.12
CA GLY A 177 -14.20 -9.29 3.71
C GLY A 177 -13.19 -10.23 3.04
N GLU A 178 -12.85 -9.95 1.80
CA GLU A 178 -11.95 -10.75 0.96
C GLU A 178 -10.56 -10.90 1.59
N LEU A 179 -10.04 -9.83 2.20
CA LEU A 179 -8.75 -9.90 2.88
C LEU A 179 -8.78 -10.88 4.06
N ARG A 180 -9.87 -10.91 4.83
CA ARG A 180 -10.05 -11.87 5.93
C ARG A 180 -9.99 -13.30 5.43
N GLU A 181 -10.68 -13.58 4.32
CA GLU A 181 -10.69 -14.91 3.71
C GLU A 181 -9.30 -15.31 3.20
N LEU A 182 -8.54 -14.37 2.66
CA LEU A 182 -7.18 -14.58 2.16
C LEU A 182 -6.20 -14.90 3.29
N VAL A 183 -6.26 -14.20 4.41
CA VAL A 183 -5.31 -14.37 5.54
C VAL A 183 -5.75 -15.45 6.55
N GLN A 184 -7.01 -15.87 6.56
CA GLN A 184 -7.53 -16.87 7.50
C GLN A 184 -6.75 -18.19 7.50
N PRO A 185 -6.29 -18.74 6.36
CA PRO A 185 -5.46 -19.95 6.37
C PRO A 185 -4.14 -19.78 7.12
N ILE A 186 -3.52 -18.59 7.05
CA ILE A 186 -2.29 -18.26 7.77
C ILE A 186 -2.58 -18.20 9.26
N GLN A 187 -3.64 -17.49 9.65
CA GLN A 187 -4.05 -17.39 11.04
C GLN A 187 -4.32 -18.77 11.65
N SER A 188 -5.05 -19.62 10.94
CA SER A 188 -5.32 -20.99 11.37
C SER A 188 -4.03 -21.80 11.52
N PHE A 189 -3.04 -21.61 10.64
CA PHE A 189 -1.73 -22.25 10.76
C PHE A 189 -0.97 -21.74 11.99
N VAL A 190 -0.95 -20.43 12.22
CA VAL A 190 -0.34 -19.79 13.40
C VAL A 190 -0.95 -20.32 14.69
N ASP A 191 -2.28 -20.44 14.75
CA ASP A 191 -2.98 -20.95 15.91
C ASP A 191 -2.65 -22.42 16.17
N ASN A 192 -2.58 -23.25 15.13
CA ASN A 192 -2.13 -24.66 15.24
C ASN A 192 -0.69 -24.76 15.76
N VAL A 193 0.23 -23.92 15.27
CA VAL A 193 1.61 -23.88 15.76
C VAL A 193 1.65 -23.59 17.26
N LYS A 194 0.84 -22.66 17.74
CA LYS A 194 0.75 -22.29 19.18
C LYS A 194 0.18 -23.43 20.03
N VAL A 195 -0.89 -24.08 19.56
CA VAL A 195 -1.60 -25.12 20.34
C VAL A 195 -0.79 -26.41 20.42
N HIS A 196 -0.15 -26.82 19.33
CA HIS A 196 0.51 -28.13 19.24
C HIS A 196 2.01 -28.08 19.57
N ASN A 197 2.50 -26.99 20.16
CA ASN A 197 3.91 -26.81 20.52
C ASN A 197 4.86 -27.21 19.37
N SER A 198 4.56 -26.73 18.17
CA SER A 198 5.32 -27.00 16.95
C SER A 198 6.75 -26.53 17.10
N LYS A 199 7.67 -27.15 16.36
CA LYS A 199 9.08 -26.70 16.25
C LYS A 199 9.25 -25.38 15.49
N ILE A 200 8.15 -24.82 14.93
CA ILE A 200 8.18 -23.54 14.21
C ILE A 200 8.06 -22.40 15.22
N GLU A 201 9.04 -21.50 15.20
CA GLU A 201 9.03 -20.27 15.99
C GLU A 201 8.28 -19.17 15.23
N LEU A 202 7.31 -18.55 15.91
CA LEU A 202 6.53 -17.42 15.35
C LEU A 202 7.20 -16.10 15.71
N ARG A 203 7.36 -15.23 14.73
CA ARG A 203 7.98 -13.90 14.87
C ARG A 203 7.15 -12.81 14.20
N ASP A 204 7.23 -11.58 14.71
CA ASP A 204 6.63 -10.41 14.08
C ASP A 204 7.58 -9.84 13.02
N PRO A 205 7.15 -9.74 11.74
CA PRO A 205 7.96 -9.14 10.69
C PRO A 205 8.06 -7.61 10.78
N ASN A 206 7.14 -6.95 11.51
CA ASN A 206 7.05 -5.49 11.52
C ASN A 206 8.28 -4.84 12.15
N ALA A 207 8.86 -5.41 13.20
CA ALA A 207 10.03 -4.86 13.87
C ALA A 207 11.23 -4.64 12.93
N MET A 208 11.46 -5.58 12.00
CA MET A 208 12.52 -5.45 10.98
C MET A 208 12.23 -4.31 10.02
N VAL A 209 10.99 -4.25 9.50
CA VAL A 209 10.60 -3.20 8.54
C VAL A 209 10.62 -1.82 9.20
N HIS A 210 10.19 -1.71 10.46
CA HIS A 210 10.29 -0.46 11.22
C HIS A 210 11.74 0.00 11.34
N THR A 211 12.67 -0.90 11.65
CA THR A 211 14.11 -0.58 11.72
C THR A 211 14.63 -0.07 10.37
N MET A 212 14.25 -0.69 9.26
CA MET A 212 14.63 -0.24 7.92
C MET A 212 14.07 1.16 7.61
N ARG A 213 12.87 1.48 8.09
CA ARG A 213 12.18 2.77 7.87
C ARG A 213 12.74 3.92 8.71
N ILE A 214 13.56 3.67 9.75
CA ILE A 214 14.16 4.74 10.57
C ILE A 214 15.08 5.61 9.71
N VAL A 215 15.98 5.02 8.95
CA VAL A 215 16.90 5.74 8.07
C VAL A 215 16.32 5.81 6.66
N LYS A 216 16.04 7.03 6.19
CA LYS A 216 15.40 7.27 4.90
C LYS A 216 16.41 7.18 3.77
N SER A 217 16.03 6.50 2.67
CA SER A 217 16.80 6.51 1.42
C SER A 217 16.69 7.86 0.70
N SER A 218 17.51 8.06 -0.35
CA SER A 218 17.46 9.26 -1.20
C SER A 218 16.10 9.45 -1.87
N GLU A 219 15.47 8.35 -2.28
CA GLU A 219 14.14 8.34 -2.92
C GLU A 219 13.07 8.74 -1.90
N GLU A 220 13.13 8.20 -0.68
CA GLU A 220 12.23 8.58 0.41
C GLU A 220 12.37 10.06 0.79
N ILE A 221 13.59 10.55 0.87
CA ILE A 221 13.85 11.98 1.11
C ILE A 221 13.25 12.84 0.00
N THR A 222 13.30 12.38 -1.25
CA THR A 222 12.69 13.09 -2.39
C THR A 222 11.16 13.19 -2.22
N MET A 223 10.49 12.10 -1.85
CA MET A 223 9.04 12.11 -1.58
C MET A 223 8.68 13.01 -0.40
N LEU A 224 9.44 12.92 0.70
CA LEU A 224 9.24 13.78 1.87
C LEU A 224 9.44 15.27 1.55
N ARG A 225 10.42 15.62 0.73
CA ARG A 225 10.61 16.99 0.27
C ARG A 225 9.42 17.48 -0.53
N LYS A 226 8.91 16.66 -1.44
CA LYS A 226 7.73 17.00 -2.24
C LYS A 226 6.50 17.23 -1.36
N ALA A 227 6.22 16.34 -0.41
CA ALA A 227 5.13 16.52 0.55
C ALA A 227 5.30 17.80 1.38
N THR A 228 6.53 18.12 1.79
CA THR A 228 6.84 19.34 2.53
C THR A 228 6.63 20.60 1.66
N GLU A 229 7.07 20.59 0.41
CA GLU A 229 6.87 21.70 -0.54
C GLU A 229 5.38 21.98 -0.75
N ILE A 230 4.57 20.93 -0.96
CA ILE A 230 3.11 21.03 -1.07
C ILE A 230 2.52 21.67 0.20
N SER A 231 2.96 21.22 1.38
CA SER A 231 2.49 21.74 2.66
C SER A 231 2.85 23.21 2.84
N VAL A 232 4.10 23.61 2.53
CA VAL A 232 4.56 25.00 2.62
C VAL A 232 3.75 25.93 1.74
N VAL A 233 3.48 25.53 0.49
CA VAL A 233 2.65 26.33 -0.42
C VAL A 233 1.23 26.49 0.13
N ALA A 234 0.65 25.42 0.67
CA ALA A 234 -0.69 25.47 1.26
C ALA A 234 -0.74 26.38 2.49
N HIS A 235 0.25 26.29 3.39
CA HIS A 235 0.32 27.17 4.56
C HIS A 235 0.47 28.64 4.17
N ASN A 236 1.32 28.97 3.19
CA ASN A 236 1.46 30.33 2.70
C ASN A 236 0.14 30.87 2.13
N GLN A 237 -0.59 30.07 1.36
CA GLN A 237 -1.87 30.48 0.80
C GLN A 237 -2.94 30.62 1.90
N ALA A 238 -2.98 29.72 2.88
CA ALA A 238 -3.90 29.82 4.00
C ALA A 238 -3.66 31.09 4.83
N MET A 239 -2.40 31.42 5.13
CA MET A 239 -2.03 32.66 5.82
C MET A 239 -2.46 33.93 5.07
N MET A 240 -2.42 33.90 3.73
CA MET A 240 -2.87 35.04 2.90
C MET A 240 -4.41 35.12 2.76
N SER A 241 -5.11 34.03 2.99
CA SER A 241 -6.54 33.91 2.74
C SER A 241 -7.39 34.03 4.01
N VAL A 242 -6.80 33.78 5.20
CA VAL A 242 -7.54 33.82 6.46
C VAL A 242 -7.99 35.24 6.78
N GLU A 243 -9.29 35.39 7.06
CA GLU A 243 -9.88 36.67 7.44
C GLU A 243 -10.98 36.51 8.51
N PRO A 244 -11.25 37.55 9.30
CA PRO A 244 -12.35 37.51 10.25
C PRO A 244 -13.68 37.23 9.55
N GLY A 245 -14.45 36.33 10.12
CA GLY A 245 -15.75 35.91 9.55
C GLY A 245 -15.75 34.56 8.89
N MET A 246 -14.56 34.03 8.45
CA MET A 246 -14.40 32.66 8.02
C MET A 246 -14.63 31.66 9.15
N TYR A 247 -15.01 30.44 8.81
CA TYR A 247 -15.03 29.32 9.76
C TYR A 247 -13.75 28.48 9.63
N GLU A 248 -13.34 27.86 10.71
CA GLU A 248 -12.16 26.98 10.76
C GLU A 248 -12.19 25.88 9.68
N TYR A 249 -13.39 25.33 9.35
CA TYR A 249 -13.55 24.34 8.27
C TYR A 249 -13.34 24.92 6.86
N GLU A 250 -13.46 26.23 6.65
CA GLU A 250 -13.17 26.85 5.36
C GLU A 250 -11.66 26.84 5.12
N LEU A 251 -10.85 27.08 6.18
CA LEU A 251 -9.40 26.88 6.10
C LEU A 251 -9.05 25.41 5.86
N GLN A 252 -9.72 24.48 6.53
CA GLN A 252 -9.52 23.04 6.26
C GLN A 252 -9.79 22.70 4.79
N GLY A 253 -10.91 23.21 4.24
CA GLY A 253 -11.24 23.00 2.83
C GLY A 253 -10.20 23.59 1.88
N LEU A 254 -9.65 24.76 2.22
CA LEU A 254 -8.57 25.39 1.46
C LEU A 254 -7.27 24.56 1.47
N TYR A 255 -6.84 24.04 2.64
CA TYR A 255 -5.70 23.15 2.74
C TYR A 255 -5.88 21.90 1.89
N GLN A 256 -7.03 21.23 2.01
CA GLN A 256 -7.31 20.01 1.25
C GLN A 256 -7.31 20.25 -0.26
N TYR A 257 -7.91 21.32 -0.73
CA TYR A 257 -7.89 21.74 -2.13
C TYR A 257 -6.45 21.96 -2.62
N LEU A 258 -5.65 22.70 -1.84
CA LEU A 258 -4.27 23.04 -2.23
C LEU A 258 -3.35 21.81 -2.23
N PHE A 259 -3.55 20.85 -1.33
CA PHE A 259 -2.83 19.59 -1.34
C PHE A 259 -3.13 18.80 -2.62
N GLN A 260 -4.41 18.56 -2.90
CA GLN A 260 -4.83 17.80 -4.08
C GLN A 260 -4.45 18.49 -5.38
N ARG A 261 -4.57 19.81 -5.47
CA ARG A 261 -4.15 20.59 -6.65
C ARG A 261 -2.67 20.39 -7.02
N GLN A 262 -1.83 20.07 -6.04
CA GLN A 262 -0.41 19.85 -6.22
C GLN A 262 -0.01 18.38 -6.31
N GLY A 263 -0.99 17.47 -6.40
CA GLY A 263 -0.80 16.03 -6.62
C GLY A 263 -0.66 15.20 -5.35
N SER A 264 -0.99 15.78 -4.17
CA SER A 264 -1.13 14.98 -2.94
C SER A 264 -2.39 14.13 -3.03
N GLU A 265 -2.30 12.86 -2.69
CA GLU A 265 -3.43 11.95 -2.69
C GLU A 265 -4.37 12.21 -1.50
N PHE A 266 -3.77 12.60 -0.36
CA PHE A 266 -4.51 12.80 0.88
C PHE A 266 -3.80 13.78 1.82
N TYR A 267 -4.39 14.07 2.95
CA TYR A 267 -3.69 14.76 4.06
C TYR A 267 -3.03 13.73 4.97
N GLY A 268 -1.85 14.03 5.49
CA GLY A 268 -1.10 13.11 6.36
C GLY A 268 -1.80 12.80 7.68
N TYR A 269 -2.65 13.72 8.15
CA TYR A 269 -3.50 13.61 9.33
C TYR A 269 -4.64 14.63 9.23
N PRO A 270 -5.78 14.46 9.97
CA PRO A 270 -6.87 15.44 9.97
C PRO A 270 -6.36 16.83 10.30
N CYS A 271 -6.64 17.80 9.45
CA CYS A 271 -6.22 19.20 9.65
C CYS A 271 -6.76 19.76 10.97
N ILE A 272 -5.89 20.38 11.74
CA ILE A 272 -6.20 21.10 12.97
C ILE A 272 -6.16 22.59 12.65
N ASN A 273 -7.31 23.27 12.77
CA ASN A 273 -7.42 24.71 12.58
C ASN A 273 -8.16 25.29 13.78
N GLY A 274 -7.42 25.70 14.81
CA GLY A 274 -8.01 26.25 16.04
C GLY A 274 -7.89 27.77 16.10
N ALA A 275 -9.01 28.48 16.23
CA ALA A 275 -9.06 29.93 16.37
C ALA A 275 -9.37 30.37 17.81
N GLY A 276 -8.70 31.40 18.28
CA GLY A 276 -8.85 31.92 19.62
C GLY A 276 -8.60 30.87 20.71
N GLU A 277 -9.57 30.58 21.57
CA GLU A 277 -9.47 29.57 22.63
C GLU A 277 -9.24 28.15 22.12
N ASN A 278 -9.59 27.82 20.87
CA ASN A 278 -9.33 26.51 20.29
C ASN A 278 -7.86 26.33 19.87
N SER A 279 -7.11 27.40 19.72
CA SER A 279 -5.70 27.36 19.27
C SER A 279 -4.76 26.66 20.26
N VAL A 280 -5.19 26.43 21.49
CA VAL A 280 -4.41 25.74 22.54
C VAL A 280 -4.82 24.27 22.72
N ILE A 281 -5.76 23.75 21.92
CA ILE A 281 -6.23 22.38 21.97
C ILE A 281 -5.40 21.56 20.98
N LEU A 282 -4.54 20.63 21.46
CA LEU A 282 -3.52 19.96 20.65
C LEU A 282 -4.09 19.17 19.46
N HIS A 283 -5.14 18.38 19.64
CA HIS A 283 -5.72 17.58 18.55
C HIS A 283 -7.14 18.07 18.21
N TYR A 284 -7.28 19.40 18.10
CA TYR A 284 -8.55 20.04 17.76
C TYR A 284 -8.87 19.84 16.27
N ASN A 285 -9.70 18.87 15.95
CA ASN A 285 -10.11 18.53 14.58
C ASN A 285 -11.60 18.81 14.29
N THR A 286 -12.30 19.45 15.22
CA THR A 286 -13.72 19.82 15.06
C THR A 286 -13.89 20.92 14.02
N ASN A 287 -13.00 21.91 14.00
CA ASN A 287 -12.93 23.00 13.02
C ASN A 287 -14.28 23.70 12.75
N ARG A 288 -15.01 24.11 13.80
CA ARG A 288 -16.38 24.65 13.64
C ARG A 288 -16.55 26.10 14.08
N LYS A 289 -15.57 26.65 14.80
CA LYS A 289 -15.66 28.03 15.29
C LYS A 289 -15.52 29.02 14.15
N LYS A 290 -16.26 30.14 14.27
CA LYS A 290 -16.07 31.33 13.44
C LYS A 290 -14.89 32.13 13.95
N ILE A 291 -13.97 32.49 13.07
CA ILE A 291 -12.76 33.27 13.35
C ILE A 291 -13.21 34.75 13.58
N ASN A 292 -12.83 35.30 14.71
CA ASN A 292 -13.14 36.69 15.03
C ASN A 292 -11.90 37.58 14.77
N ASN A 293 -12.16 38.88 14.67
CA ASN A 293 -11.08 39.85 14.59
C ASN A 293 -10.23 39.80 15.88
N GLY A 294 -8.92 39.62 15.74
CA GLY A 294 -7.98 39.52 16.86
C GLY A 294 -7.76 38.07 17.36
N ASP A 295 -8.50 37.06 16.84
CA ASP A 295 -8.18 35.66 17.14
C ASP A 295 -6.81 35.26 16.59
N ILE A 296 -6.01 34.55 17.38
CA ILE A 296 -4.88 33.78 16.89
C ILE A 296 -5.43 32.51 16.25
N VAL A 297 -4.94 32.15 15.07
CA VAL A 297 -5.29 30.90 14.39
C VAL A 297 -4.07 30.00 14.35
N LEU A 298 -4.16 28.85 14.99
CA LEU A 298 -3.19 27.76 14.87
C LEU A 298 -3.64 26.82 13.75
N SER A 299 -2.77 26.54 12.80
CA SER A 299 -3.00 25.52 11.76
C SER A 299 -1.90 24.47 11.81
N ASP A 300 -2.29 23.22 12.00
CA ASP A 300 -1.43 22.04 11.90
C ASP A 300 -2.02 21.10 10.84
N CYS A 301 -1.45 21.19 9.63
CA CYS A 301 -1.91 20.51 8.44
C CYS A 301 -0.70 20.09 7.59
N ALA A 302 -0.66 18.86 7.12
CA ALA A 302 0.37 18.38 6.22
C ALA A 302 -0.19 17.51 5.10
N ALA A 303 0.43 17.62 3.92
CA ALA A 303 0.11 16.79 2.75
C ALA A 303 0.74 15.40 2.90
N GLU A 304 0.07 14.38 2.40
CA GLU A 304 0.64 13.05 2.13
C GLU A 304 0.92 12.94 0.63
N TYR A 305 2.12 12.51 0.28
CA TYR A 305 2.53 12.34 -1.11
C TYR A 305 3.16 10.95 -1.30
N ARG A 306 2.54 10.09 -2.10
CA ARG A 306 2.96 8.70 -2.34
C ARG A 306 3.13 7.89 -1.05
N ASP A 307 2.17 7.97 -0.13
CA ASP A 307 2.25 7.41 1.23
C ASP A 307 3.41 7.94 2.10
N TRP A 308 4.12 8.99 1.62
CA TRP A 308 5.19 9.67 2.35
C TRP A 308 4.70 11.03 2.80
N ALA A 309 4.62 11.28 4.04
CA ALA A 309 4.50 12.50 4.82
C ALA A 309 4.00 12.23 6.22
N ARG A 310 3.81 11.00 6.57
CA ARG A 310 3.45 10.64 7.92
C ARG A 310 4.67 10.76 8.81
N SER A 311 4.92 11.96 9.32
CA SER A 311 5.72 12.14 10.51
C SER A 311 4.91 11.68 11.73
N LYS A 312 4.66 10.38 11.88
CA LYS A 312 4.48 9.84 13.23
C LYS A 312 5.78 9.15 13.58
N PRO A 313 6.51 9.62 14.60
CA PRO A 313 7.43 8.75 15.29
C PRO A 313 6.56 7.61 15.85
N SER A 314 6.85 6.42 15.42
CA SER A 314 6.37 5.18 16.03
C SER A 314 6.97 5.04 17.42
#